data_d8b8d529660035e4c66c73c8233ef67c
#
_entry.id   d8b8d529660035e4c66c73c8233ef67c
#
_cell.length_a   1.000
_cell.length_b   1.000
_cell.length_c   1.000
_cell.angle_alpha   90.00
_cell.angle_beta   90.00
_cell.angle_gamma   90.00
#
_symmetry.space_group_name_H-M   'P 1'
#
loop_
_entity.id
_entity.type
_entity.pdbx_description
1 polymer ?
#
loop_
_entity_poly.entity_id
_entity_poly.type
_entity_poly.pdbx_seq_one_letter_code
_entity_poly.pdbx_strand_id
1 'polypeptide(L)'
;MLDHFGIPVKTWSDDHRTLYWSNGHPKHHTNEDDGQLGCVLNCMWNRDPMAHAHVNFTRSGLPIKEMKHIAKVTWGDESAVDQIGDYTPTNTYKMKRLQRVIARTELHNMLGLCSWMAPWEYCPDEKNQYVGDPNMEAKIFSAVTGVNKTGDDLDKDGIRAWMLQRVYTMRQLGSSNMRKDHDLVPGWIYTDPKDRKPFTKGTVRMDPDDINKSFDIFFE
;
A
#
# COMPACT_ATOMS: atom_id res chain seq x y z
N MET A 1 -3.51 -23.82 -4.14
CA MET A 1 -2.84 -24.46 -2.99
C MET A 1 -3.84 -25.05 -2.01
N LEU A 2 -4.83 -24.29 -1.52
CA LEU A 2 -5.85 -24.83 -0.59
C LEU A 2 -6.69 -25.94 -1.21
N ASP A 3 -7.09 -25.80 -2.47
CA ASP A 3 -7.79 -26.87 -3.20
C ASP A 3 -6.97 -28.14 -3.33
N HIS A 4 -5.65 -28.02 -3.43
CA HIS A 4 -4.74 -29.19 -3.45
C HIS A 4 -4.82 -30.00 -2.17
N PHE A 5 -5.11 -29.36 -1.05
CA PHE A 5 -5.31 -30.02 0.24
C PHE A 5 -6.76 -30.38 0.54
N GLY A 6 -7.66 -30.21 -0.42
CA GLY A 6 -9.08 -30.50 -0.26
C GLY A 6 -9.82 -29.51 0.66
N ILE A 7 -9.25 -28.35 0.91
CA ILE A 7 -9.86 -27.29 1.70
C ILE A 7 -10.47 -26.27 0.74
N PRO A 8 -11.80 -26.12 0.69
CA PRO A 8 -12.43 -25.12 -0.15
C PRO A 8 -11.95 -23.72 0.23
N VAL A 9 -11.40 -22.99 -0.74
CA VAL A 9 -10.85 -21.64 -0.54
C VAL A 9 -11.87 -20.69 0.08
N LYS A 10 -13.10 -20.76 -0.38
CA LYS A 10 -14.20 -19.94 0.14
C LYS A 10 -14.48 -20.22 1.62
N THR A 11 -14.62 -21.47 1.98
CA THR A 11 -14.88 -21.87 3.37
C THR A 11 -13.74 -21.43 4.27
N TRP A 12 -12.52 -21.56 3.77
CA TRP A 12 -11.34 -21.22 4.56
C TRP A 12 -11.22 -19.72 4.80
N SER A 13 -11.44 -18.89 3.79
CA SER A 13 -11.40 -17.43 3.94
C SER A 13 -12.54 -16.89 4.79
N ASP A 14 -13.73 -17.47 4.68
CA ASP A 14 -14.93 -17.01 5.38
C ASP A 14 -14.93 -17.45 6.84
N ASP A 15 -14.51 -18.67 7.14
CA ASP A 15 -14.58 -19.24 8.50
C ASP A 15 -13.33 -18.96 9.34
N HIS A 16 -12.17 -18.93 8.73
CA HIS A 16 -10.90 -18.80 9.47
C HIS A 16 -10.32 -17.40 9.44
N ARG A 17 -10.84 -16.52 8.63
CA ARG A 17 -10.57 -15.08 8.62
C ARG A 17 -9.15 -14.61 8.75
N THR A 18 -8.30 -15.52 8.69
CA THR A 18 -7.04 -15.15 9.24
C THR A 18 -6.03 -14.89 8.23
N LEU A 19 -6.30 -15.06 6.96
CA LEU A 19 -5.06 -15.62 6.77
C LEU A 19 -4.45 -15.31 5.44
N TYR A 20 -5.25 -15.03 4.42
CA TYR A 20 -4.69 -14.78 3.12
C TYR A 20 -5.44 -13.69 2.39
N TRP A 21 -4.69 -12.82 1.76
CA TRP A 21 -5.19 -11.96 0.72
C TRP A 21 -5.59 -12.79 -0.51
N SER A 22 -6.36 -12.22 -1.41
CA SER A 22 -6.82 -12.88 -2.63
C SER A 22 -5.69 -13.45 -3.49
N ASN A 23 -4.51 -12.87 -3.43
CA ASN A 23 -3.29 -13.34 -4.09
C ASN A 23 -2.58 -14.49 -3.37
N GLY A 24 -3.11 -14.99 -2.26
CA GLY A 24 -2.54 -16.11 -1.50
C GLY A 24 -1.46 -15.73 -0.49
N HIS A 25 -1.14 -14.46 -0.33
CA HIS A 25 -0.19 -14.02 0.70
C HIS A 25 -0.81 -14.01 2.10
N PRO A 26 -0.06 -14.41 3.12
CA PRO A 26 -0.54 -14.38 4.49
C PRO A 26 -0.79 -12.95 4.96
N LYS A 27 -1.75 -12.79 5.84
CA LYS A 27 -2.03 -11.53 6.52
C LYS A 27 -1.02 -11.33 7.64
N HIS A 28 -0.27 -10.24 7.57
CA HIS A 28 0.63 -9.83 8.64
C HIS A 28 0.07 -8.68 9.47
N HIS A 29 -0.65 -7.77 8.84
CA HIS A 29 -1.22 -6.60 9.49
C HIS A 29 -2.73 -6.62 9.47
N THR A 30 -3.33 -5.90 10.42
CA THR A 30 -4.76 -5.70 10.46
C THR A 30 -5.16 -4.56 9.54
N ASN A 31 -6.44 -4.51 9.16
CA ASN A 31 -6.99 -3.40 8.38
C ASN A 31 -6.82 -2.05 9.09
N GLU A 32 -6.78 -2.10 10.43
CA GLU A 32 -6.64 -0.94 11.28
C GLU A 32 -5.30 -0.23 11.10
N ASP A 33 -4.27 -1.00 10.75
CA ASP A 33 -2.92 -0.47 10.64
C ASP A 33 -2.70 0.29 9.33
N ASP A 34 -3.23 -0.22 8.23
CA ASP A 34 -2.96 0.29 6.90
C ASP A 34 -4.18 0.95 6.23
N GLY A 35 -5.37 0.77 6.80
CA GLY A 35 -6.60 1.38 6.33
C GLY A 35 -6.95 1.01 4.88
N GLN A 36 -7.60 1.93 4.21
CA GLN A 36 -8.01 1.78 2.81
C GLN A 36 -6.80 1.59 1.87
N LEU A 37 -5.70 2.30 2.10
CA LEU A 37 -4.51 2.20 1.27
C LEU A 37 -3.91 0.80 1.36
N GLY A 38 -3.79 0.27 2.56
CA GLY A 38 -3.28 -1.08 2.78
C GLY A 38 -4.15 -2.15 2.13
N CYS A 39 -5.48 -2.00 2.18
CA CYS A 39 -6.40 -2.93 1.53
C CYS A 39 -6.20 -2.97 0.01
N VAL A 40 -6.17 -1.81 -0.64
CA VAL A 40 -5.98 -1.71 -2.09
C VAL A 40 -4.61 -2.27 -2.49
N LEU A 41 -3.57 -1.86 -1.78
CA LEU A 41 -2.20 -2.27 -2.05
C LEU A 41 -2.01 -3.78 -1.95
N ASN A 42 -2.47 -4.37 -0.86
CA ASN A 42 -2.28 -5.80 -0.58
C ASN A 42 -3.01 -6.72 -1.56
N CYS A 43 -4.05 -6.23 -2.23
CA CYS A 43 -4.70 -6.97 -3.31
C CYS A 43 -3.91 -6.93 -4.62
N MET A 44 -3.21 -5.83 -4.87
CA MET A 44 -2.52 -5.62 -6.15
C MET A 44 -1.08 -6.14 -6.17
N TRP A 45 -0.51 -6.41 -5.03
CA TRP A 45 0.89 -6.78 -4.92
C TRP A 45 1.08 -8.26 -4.62
N ASN A 46 1.90 -8.93 -5.41
CA ASN A 46 2.21 -10.36 -5.26
C ASN A 46 3.38 -10.59 -4.31
N ARG A 47 3.40 -9.92 -3.17
CA ARG A 47 4.41 -10.10 -2.13
C ARG A 47 3.79 -10.04 -0.75
N ASP A 48 4.56 -10.47 0.24
CA ASP A 48 4.19 -10.33 1.63
C ASP A 48 3.94 -8.85 1.97
N PRO A 49 2.71 -8.48 2.34
CA PRO A 49 2.37 -7.08 2.60
C PRO A 49 3.20 -6.47 3.72
N MET A 50 3.59 -7.25 4.71
CA MET A 50 4.37 -6.77 5.84
C MET A 50 5.75 -6.26 5.44
N ALA A 51 6.39 -6.93 4.50
CA ALA A 51 7.77 -6.62 4.17
C ALA A 51 7.92 -5.43 3.21
N HIS A 52 6.85 -5.00 2.54
CA HIS A 52 7.03 -4.25 1.32
C HIS A 52 6.14 -3.05 1.08
N ALA A 53 5.03 -2.95 1.78
CA ALA A 53 3.99 -2.02 1.41
C ALA A 53 3.60 -1.08 2.54
N HIS A 54 4.57 -0.65 3.28
CA HIS A 54 4.28 0.23 4.40
C HIS A 54 4.11 1.66 3.95
N VAL A 55 3.01 2.20 4.37
CA VAL A 55 2.83 3.63 4.48
C VAL A 55 3.57 4.07 5.75
N ASN A 56 4.88 3.91 5.71
CA ASN A 56 5.74 3.80 6.89
C ASN A 56 5.63 4.93 7.89
N PHE A 57 5.45 6.17 7.43
CA PHE A 57 5.47 7.28 8.38
C PHE A 57 4.21 7.32 9.26
N THR A 58 3.11 6.68 8.87
CA THR A 58 1.93 6.58 9.74
C THR A 58 2.18 5.77 11.00
N ARG A 59 3.25 4.97 11.00
CA ARG A 59 3.72 4.19 12.16
C ARG A 59 4.88 4.82 12.90
N SER A 60 5.29 6.01 12.50
CA SER A 60 6.42 6.73 13.12
C SER A 60 6.18 7.14 14.57
N GLY A 61 4.94 7.07 15.06
CA GLY A 61 4.54 7.59 16.37
C GLY A 61 4.35 9.11 16.40
N LEU A 62 4.45 9.79 15.25
CA LEU A 62 4.17 11.21 15.14
C LEU A 62 2.70 11.52 15.42
N PRO A 63 2.40 12.67 16.04
CA PRO A 63 1.04 13.17 16.12
C PRO A 63 0.43 13.34 14.73
N ILE A 64 -0.89 13.15 14.64
CA ILE A 64 -1.62 13.27 13.36
C ILE A 64 -1.41 14.64 12.68
N LYS A 65 -1.23 15.70 13.46
CA LYS A 65 -0.95 17.03 12.94
C LYS A 65 0.34 17.08 12.12
N GLU A 66 1.38 16.44 12.62
CA GLU A 66 2.69 16.38 11.94
C GLU A 66 2.60 15.48 10.70
N MET A 67 1.90 14.34 10.80
CA MET A 67 1.64 13.47 9.64
C MET A 67 0.87 14.19 8.54
N LYS A 68 -0.13 15.01 8.88
CA LYS A 68 -0.88 15.82 7.92
C LYS A 68 -0.01 16.91 7.28
N HIS A 69 0.90 17.49 8.04
CA HIS A 69 1.87 18.42 7.48
C HIS A 69 2.78 17.76 6.45
N ILE A 70 3.34 16.60 6.78
CA ILE A 70 4.13 15.79 5.84
C ILE A 70 3.31 15.48 4.58
N ALA A 71 2.07 15.03 4.76
CA ALA A 71 1.18 14.72 3.65
C ALA A 71 0.94 15.91 2.72
N LYS A 72 0.69 17.09 3.29
CA LYS A 72 0.50 18.33 2.53
C LYS A 72 1.73 18.70 1.70
N VAL A 73 2.91 18.58 2.29
CA VAL A 73 4.17 18.92 1.60
C VAL A 73 4.52 17.90 0.53
N THR A 74 4.32 16.62 0.82
CA THR A 74 4.78 15.52 -0.07
C THR A 74 3.78 15.18 -1.17
N TRP A 75 2.47 15.24 -0.89
CA TRP A 75 1.41 14.83 -1.83
C TRP A 75 0.43 15.94 -2.20
N GLY A 76 0.60 17.12 -1.62
CA GLY A 76 -0.17 18.30 -1.96
C GLY A 76 -1.42 18.54 -1.12
N ASP A 77 -1.84 17.56 -0.29
CA ASP A 77 -3.01 17.73 0.57
C ASP A 77 -2.91 16.88 1.85
N GLU A 78 -3.40 17.43 2.96
CA GLU A 78 -3.40 16.75 4.26
C GLU A 78 -4.34 15.54 4.31
N SER A 79 -5.33 15.46 3.41
CA SER A 79 -6.26 14.34 3.31
C SER A 79 -5.65 13.07 2.70
N ALA A 80 -4.38 13.12 2.31
CA ALA A 80 -3.63 11.93 1.90
C ALA A 80 -3.33 10.99 3.08
N VAL A 81 -3.56 11.41 4.33
CA VAL A 81 -3.29 10.63 5.53
C VAL A 81 -4.44 10.69 6.52
N ASP A 82 -4.72 9.56 7.12
CA ASP A 82 -5.65 9.43 8.25
C ASP A 82 -4.91 9.00 9.52
N GLN A 83 -5.53 9.23 10.66
CA GLN A 83 -5.13 8.57 11.88
C GLN A 83 -5.48 7.09 11.81
N ILE A 84 -4.62 6.23 12.34
CA ILE A 84 -4.87 4.79 12.38
C ILE A 84 -6.22 4.50 13.04
N GLY A 85 -7.06 3.78 12.31
CA GLY A 85 -8.41 3.41 12.75
C GLY A 85 -9.47 4.49 12.63
N ASP A 86 -9.13 5.69 12.15
CA ASP A 86 -10.04 6.82 12.01
C ASP A 86 -10.05 7.32 10.55
N TYR A 87 -10.52 6.45 9.66
CA TYR A 87 -10.42 6.63 8.23
C TYR A 87 -11.49 7.58 7.68
N THR A 88 -11.07 8.38 6.72
CA THR A 88 -11.95 9.20 5.89
C THR A 88 -12.15 8.55 4.51
N PRO A 89 -13.20 8.93 3.75
CA PRO A 89 -13.42 8.38 2.42
C PRO A 89 -12.20 8.50 1.52
N THR A 90 -12.10 7.57 0.56
CA THR A 90 -11.05 7.59 -0.45
C THR A 90 -11.04 8.87 -1.26
N ASN A 91 -9.87 9.31 -1.68
CA ASN A 91 -9.69 10.48 -2.53
C ASN A 91 -8.44 10.34 -3.41
N THR A 92 -8.29 11.26 -4.35
CA THR A 92 -7.16 11.29 -5.29
C THR A 92 -5.80 11.38 -4.60
N TYR A 93 -5.69 12.12 -3.51
CA TYR A 93 -4.41 12.30 -2.81
C TYR A 93 -3.98 11.03 -2.09
N LYS A 94 -4.92 10.28 -1.51
CA LYS A 94 -4.66 8.94 -0.95
C LYS A 94 -4.13 8.00 -2.02
N MET A 95 -4.73 8.00 -3.21
CA MET A 95 -4.31 7.13 -4.30
C MET A 95 -2.98 7.56 -4.93
N LYS A 96 -2.71 8.85 -5.09
CA LYS A 96 -1.38 9.35 -5.46
C LYS A 96 -0.30 8.92 -4.47
N ARG A 97 -0.61 8.99 -3.18
CA ARG A 97 0.29 8.49 -2.15
C ARG A 97 0.55 7.00 -2.34
N LEU A 98 -0.49 6.20 -2.55
CA LEU A 98 -0.37 4.77 -2.76
C LEU A 98 0.47 4.43 -4.00
N GLN A 99 0.24 5.10 -5.13
CA GLN A 99 1.05 4.95 -6.35
C GLN A 99 2.53 5.20 -6.06
N ARG A 100 2.83 6.25 -5.29
CA ARG A 100 4.20 6.59 -4.96
C ARG A 100 4.83 5.61 -3.97
N VAL A 101 4.07 5.10 -3.01
CA VAL A 101 4.52 4.02 -2.11
C VAL A 101 4.92 2.77 -2.91
N ILE A 102 4.10 2.36 -3.87
CA ILE A 102 4.41 1.24 -4.77
C ILE A 102 5.71 1.52 -5.54
N ALA A 103 5.80 2.68 -6.17
CA ALA A 103 6.99 3.08 -6.92
C ALA A 103 8.27 2.98 -6.09
N ARG A 104 8.23 3.54 -4.87
CA ARG A 104 9.41 3.58 -3.99
C ARG A 104 9.75 2.21 -3.42
N THR A 105 8.77 1.41 -3.09
CA THR A 105 9.06 0.05 -2.60
C THR A 105 9.69 -0.79 -3.71
N GLU A 106 9.21 -0.70 -4.95
CA GLU A 106 9.86 -1.39 -6.07
C GLU A 106 11.25 -0.84 -6.36
N LEU A 107 11.43 0.47 -6.28
CA LEU A 107 12.75 1.08 -6.39
C LEU A 107 13.71 0.55 -5.32
N HIS A 108 13.28 0.49 -4.07
CA HIS A 108 14.09 -0.05 -2.98
C HIS A 108 14.43 -1.52 -3.21
N ASN A 109 13.50 -2.32 -3.70
CA ASN A 109 13.76 -3.71 -4.09
C ASN A 109 14.83 -3.81 -5.19
N MET A 110 14.76 -2.97 -6.22
CA MET A 110 15.73 -2.94 -7.32
C MET A 110 17.12 -2.49 -6.86
N LEU A 111 17.18 -1.54 -5.93
CA LEU A 111 18.44 -1.01 -5.41
C LEU A 111 19.01 -1.80 -4.23
N GLY A 112 18.30 -2.81 -3.73
CA GLY A 112 18.71 -3.57 -2.55
C GLY A 112 18.61 -2.77 -1.25
N LEU A 113 17.75 -1.76 -1.20
CA LEU A 113 17.52 -0.94 0.00
C LEU A 113 16.41 -1.54 0.88
N CYS A 114 16.54 -1.35 2.17
CA CYS A 114 15.48 -1.70 3.11
C CYS A 114 14.51 -0.52 3.26
N SER A 115 13.25 -0.70 2.88
CA SER A 115 12.23 0.35 2.99
C SER A 115 11.98 0.82 4.42
N TRP A 116 12.28 -0.02 5.42
CA TRP A 116 12.23 0.37 6.83
C TRP A 116 13.35 1.32 7.26
N MET A 117 14.51 1.19 6.63
CA MET A 117 15.70 1.95 6.97
C MET A 117 15.85 3.22 6.12
N ALA A 118 15.11 3.31 5.02
CA ALA A 118 15.17 4.43 4.08
C ALA A 118 13.77 5.06 3.87
N PRO A 119 13.15 5.62 4.91
CA PRO A 119 11.88 6.31 4.76
C PRO A 119 12.09 7.64 4.05
N TRP A 120 11.68 7.73 2.80
CA TRP A 120 11.84 8.94 1.97
C TRP A 120 10.80 10.03 2.28
N GLU A 121 9.69 9.66 2.88
CA GLU A 121 8.56 10.55 3.20
C GLU A 121 8.79 11.33 4.50
N TYR A 122 9.56 10.74 5.39
CA TYR A 122 9.69 11.14 6.77
C TYR A 122 11.15 11.17 7.19
N CYS A 123 11.51 12.18 7.94
CA CYS A 123 12.82 12.32 8.57
C CYS A 123 12.63 12.61 10.07
N PRO A 124 13.33 11.94 10.99
CA PRO A 124 13.20 12.19 12.42
C PRO A 124 13.87 13.50 12.87
N ASP A 125 13.86 14.52 12.03
CA ASP A 125 14.43 15.84 12.30
C ASP A 125 13.32 16.89 12.46
N GLU A 126 13.13 17.34 13.69
CA GLU A 126 12.15 18.36 14.04
C GLU A 126 12.43 19.71 13.34
N LYS A 127 13.69 20.05 13.11
CA LYS A 127 14.06 21.29 12.40
C LYS A 127 13.55 21.30 10.97
N ASN A 128 13.45 20.13 10.37
CA ASN A 128 12.88 19.94 9.05
C ASN A 128 11.38 19.59 9.09
N GLN A 129 10.73 19.83 10.23
CA GLN A 129 9.31 19.53 10.44
C GLN A 129 8.95 18.08 10.10
N TYR A 130 9.89 17.17 10.32
CA TYR A 130 9.77 15.74 10.02
C TYR A 130 9.58 15.39 8.53
N VAL A 131 9.68 16.35 7.62
CA VAL A 131 9.54 16.10 6.18
C VAL A 131 10.80 15.43 5.63
N GLY A 132 10.64 14.32 4.92
CA GLY A 132 11.72 13.62 4.26
C GLY A 132 12.21 14.31 2.99
N ASP A 133 13.25 13.73 2.38
CA ASP A 133 13.77 14.20 1.09
C ASP A 133 13.38 13.22 -0.02
N PRO A 134 12.40 13.55 -0.87
CA PRO A 134 11.96 12.67 -1.96
C PRO A 134 13.01 12.45 -3.05
N ASN A 135 14.12 13.17 -3.02
CA ASN A 135 15.24 13.02 -3.94
C ASN A 135 16.45 12.30 -3.33
N MET A 136 16.36 11.79 -2.12
CA MET A 136 17.50 11.17 -1.44
C MET A 136 18.08 10.00 -2.24
N GLU A 137 17.23 9.06 -2.66
CA GLU A 137 17.65 7.90 -3.43
C GLU A 137 18.22 8.30 -4.79
N ALA A 138 17.65 9.34 -5.42
CA ALA A 138 18.15 9.85 -6.70
C ALA A 138 19.55 10.47 -6.56
N LYS A 139 19.79 11.20 -5.48
CA LYS A 139 21.13 11.74 -5.19
C LYS A 139 22.16 10.63 -4.99
N ILE A 140 21.81 9.61 -4.22
CA ILE A 140 22.68 8.46 -3.97
C ILE A 140 22.91 7.69 -5.29
N PHE A 141 21.86 7.38 -6.03
CA PHE A 141 21.93 6.68 -7.30
C PHE A 141 22.85 7.43 -8.30
N SER A 142 22.62 8.73 -8.45
CA SER A 142 23.42 9.56 -9.37
C SER A 142 24.89 9.63 -8.96
N ALA A 143 25.16 9.73 -7.66
CA ALA A 143 26.52 9.76 -7.14
C ALA A 143 27.29 8.45 -7.37
N VAL A 144 26.59 7.31 -7.25
CA VAL A 144 27.21 5.98 -7.39
C VAL A 144 27.38 5.59 -8.86
N THR A 145 26.38 5.89 -9.69
CA THR A 145 26.34 5.41 -11.08
C THR A 145 26.88 6.41 -12.10
N GLY A 146 26.96 7.69 -11.73
CA GLY A 146 27.23 8.78 -12.67
C GLY A 146 26.05 9.13 -13.59
N VAL A 147 24.91 8.45 -13.44
CA VAL A 147 23.69 8.71 -14.23
C VAL A 147 22.80 9.69 -13.46
N ASN A 148 22.60 10.87 -14.03
CA ASN A 148 21.78 11.89 -13.37
C ASN A 148 20.29 11.55 -13.49
N LYS A 149 19.64 11.36 -12.33
CA LYS A 149 18.19 11.12 -12.20
C LYS A 149 17.59 11.96 -11.09
N THR A 150 16.33 12.31 -11.26
CA THR A 150 15.50 12.93 -10.22
C THR A 150 14.71 11.86 -9.45
N GLY A 151 14.11 12.25 -8.32
CA GLY A 151 13.18 11.37 -7.59
C GLY A 151 12.02 10.90 -8.46
N ASP A 152 11.46 11.79 -9.27
CA ASP A 152 10.35 11.46 -10.17
C ASP A 152 10.76 10.50 -11.30
N ASP A 153 12.02 10.57 -11.77
CA ASP A 153 12.53 9.59 -12.75
C ASP A 153 12.64 8.20 -12.13
N LEU A 154 13.10 8.13 -10.88
CA LEU A 154 13.18 6.86 -10.16
C LEU A 154 11.79 6.33 -9.80
N ASP A 155 10.83 7.18 -9.48
CA ASP A 155 9.43 6.77 -9.28
C ASP A 155 8.85 6.12 -10.55
N LYS A 156 9.12 6.68 -11.73
CA LYS A 156 8.73 6.07 -13.02
C LYS A 156 9.39 4.70 -13.22
N ASP A 157 10.67 4.56 -12.87
CA ASP A 157 11.35 3.26 -12.96
C ASP A 157 10.72 2.23 -12.01
N GLY A 158 10.37 2.62 -10.78
CA GLY A 158 9.66 1.77 -9.83
C GLY A 158 8.29 1.33 -10.34
N ILE A 159 7.49 2.25 -10.88
CA ILE A 159 6.19 1.90 -11.49
C ILE A 159 6.36 0.96 -12.69
N ARG A 160 7.40 1.15 -13.52
CA ARG A 160 7.67 0.23 -14.64
C ARG A 160 7.99 -1.18 -14.16
N ALA A 161 8.76 -1.32 -13.08
CA ALA A 161 9.05 -2.62 -12.48
C ALA A 161 7.78 -3.28 -11.96
N TRP A 162 6.94 -2.55 -11.23
CA TRP A 162 5.65 -3.04 -10.77
C TRP A 162 4.72 -3.45 -11.91
N MET A 163 4.62 -2.63 -12.96
CA MET A 163 3.80 -2.97 -14.13
C MET A 163 4.29 -4.23 -14.84
N LEU A 164 5.60 -4.46 -14.90
CA LEU A 164 6.16 -5.69 -15.45
C LEU A 164 5.73 -6.93 -14.64
N GLN A 165 5.74 -6.84 -13.31
CA GLN A 165 5.24 -7.91 -12.44
C GLN A 165 3.75 -8.17 -12.70
N ARG A 166 2.94 -7.12 -12.87
CA ARG A 166 1.51 -7.28 -13.19
C ARG A 166 1.28 -7.96 -14.53
N VAL A 167 2.02 -7.57 -15.57
CA VAL A 167 1.94 -8.24 -16.88
C VAL A 167 2.34 -9.72 -16.77
N TYR A 168 3.35 -10.03 -15.97
CA TYR A 168 3.73 -11.42 -15.72
C TYR A 168 2.59 -12.20 -15.03
N THR A 169 1.95 -11.60 -14.03
CA THR A 169 0.80 -12.19 -13.35
C THR A 169 -0.39 -12.40 -14.31
N MET A 170 -0.69 -11.42 -15.17
CA MET A 170 -1.73 -11.58 -16.21
C MET A 170 -1.46 -12.77 -17.12
N ARG A 171 -0.21 -12.97 -17.51
CA ARG A 171 0.18 -14.14 -18.34
C ARG A 171 0.00 -15.47 -17.59
N GLN A 172 0.35 -15.51 -16.32
CA GLN A 172 0.16 -16.70 -15.48
C GLN A 172 -1.30 -17.05 -15.27
N LEU A 173 -2.14 -16.04 -15.07
CA LEU A 173 -3.59 -16.21 -14.89
C LEU A 173 -4.33 -16.49 -16.19
N GLY A 174 -3.72 -16.19 -17.34
CA GLY A 174 -4.40 -16.26 -18.64
C GLY A 174 -5.50 -15.20 -18.79
N SER A 175 -5.46 -14.12 -18.01
CA SER A 175 -6.46 -13.05 -18.01
C SER A 175 -5.81 -11.68 -17.96
N SER A 176 -6.41 -10.73 -18.68
CA SER A 176 -6.06 -9.31 -18.58
C SER A 176 -7.01 -8.53 -17.65
N ASN A 177 -8.08 -9.14 -17.18
CA ASN A 177 -9.02 -8.49 -16.26
C ASN A 177 -8.59 -8.67 -14.80
N MET A 178 -7.55 -7.95 -14.41
CA MET A 178 -6.99 -8.06 -13.06
C MET A 178 -7.99 -7.70 -11.96
N ARG A 179 -8.88 -6.75 -12.20
CA ARG A 179 -9.93 -6.37 -11.23
C ARG A 179 -10.87 -7.51 -10.89
N LYS A 180 -11.17 -8.36 -11.87
CA LYS A 180 -12.07 -9.51 -11.70
C LYS A 180 -11.33 -10.74 -11.16
N ASP A 181 -10.14 -10.97 -11.65
CA ASP A 181 -9.50 -12.29 -11.52
C ASP A 181 -8.34 -12.31 -10.50
N HIS A 182 -7.90 -11.12 -10.03
CA HIS A 182 -6.75 -11.01 -9.13
C HIS A 182 -6.95 -10.00 -8.00
N ASP A 183 -7.31 -8.74 -8.31
CA ASP A 183 -7.35 -7.63 -7.34
C ASP A 183 -8.63 -7.69 -6.50
N LEU A 184 -8.84 -8.78 -5.81
CA LEU A 184 -10.03 -9.06 -5.03
C LEU A 184 -9.76 -8.84 -3.54
N VAL A 185 -10.64 -8.10 -2.90
CA VAL A 185 -10.59 -7.90 -1.46
C VAL A 185 -11.38 -9.01 -0.76
N PRO A 186 -10.74 -9.78 0.11
CA PRO A 186 -11.44 -10.85 0.83
C PRO A 186 -12.54 -10.29 1.74
N GLY A 187 -13.65 -11.00 1.86
CA GLY A 187 -14.82 -10.55 2.65
C GLY A 187 -14.52 -10.29 4.13
N TRP A 188 -13.54 -10.99 4.70
CA TRP A 188 -13.14 -10.80 6.09
C TRP A 188 -12.54 -9.41 6.39
N ILE A 189 -12.08 -8.67 5.39
CA ILE A 189 -11.56 -7.30 5.51
C ILE A 189 -12.64 -6.34 6.03
N TYR A 190 -13.88 -6.59 5.67
CA TYR A 190 -15.01 -5.72 5.97
C TYR A 190 -15.69 -6.01 7.31
N THR A 191 -15.18 -6.98 8.06
CA THR A 191 -15.81 -7.42 9.31
C THR A 191 -14.83 -7.43 10.47
N ASP A 192 -15.32 -7.12 11.67
CA ASP A 192 -14.53 -7.24 12.88
C ASP A 192 -14.11 -8.71 13.12
N PRO A 193 -12.82 -8.97 13.42
CA PRO A 193 -12.34 -10.33 13.64
C PRO A 193 -12.98 -11.04 14.84
N LYS A 194 -13.47 -10.29 15.82
CA LYS A 194 -14.00 -10.86 17.08
C LYS A 194 -15.46 -11.23 16.99
N ASP A 195 -16.28 -10.33 16.51
CA ASP A 195 -17.74 -10.48 16.56
C ASP A 195 -18.42 -10.64 15.20
N ARG A 196 -17.64 -10.59 14.13
CA ARG A 196 -18.10 -10.73 12.74
C ARG A 196 -19.06 -9.64 12.25
N LYS A 197 -19.12 -8.54 12.95
CA LYS A 197 -19.84 -7.37 12.48
C LYS A 197 -19.04 -6.58 11.47
N PRO A 198 -19.69 -5.72 10.68
CA PRO A 198 -18.98 -4.81 9.82
C PRO A 198 -17.91 -4.03 10.60
N PHE A 199 -16.71 -4.01 10.10
CA PHE A 199 -15.63 -3.26 10.73
C PHE A 199 -15.97 -1.77 10.71
N THR A 200 -16.04 -1.19 11.89
CA THR A 200 -16.34 0.23 12.08
C THR A 200 -15.37 0.80 13.09
N LYS A 201 -14.44 1.59 12.64
CA LYS A 201 -13.60 2.35 13.53
C LYS A 201 -13.42 3.73 12.92
N GLY A 202 -13.59 4.77 13.73
CA GLY A 202 -13.60 6.12 13.21
C GLY A 202 -14.85 6.46 12.39
N THR A 203 -14.69 7.38 11.46
CA THR A 203 -15.79 7.97 10.68
C THR A 203 -16.17 7.17 9.45
N VAL A 204 -15.27 6.37 8.93
CA VAL A 204 -15.49 5.55 7.74
C VAL A 204 -15.22 4.09 8.03
N ARG A 205 -16.14 3.27 7.58
CA ARG A 205 -15.99 1.82 7.56
C ARG A 205 -15.03 1.44 6.46
N MET A 206 -14.46 0.25 6.59
CA MET A 206 -13.87 -0.46 5.47
C MET A 206 -15.01 -0.94 4.56
N ASP A 207 -15.49 -0.04 3.74
CA ASP A 207 -16.68 -0.20 2.92
C ASP A 207 -16.28 -0.75 1.54
N PRO A 208 -16.95 -1.80 1.03
CA PRO A 208 -16.70 -2.32 -0.31
C PRO A 208 -16.78 -1.27 -1.41
N ASP A 209 -17.74 -0.35 -1.32
CA ASP A 209 -17.91 0.69 -2.34
C ASP A 209 -16.78 1.71 -2.31
N ASP A 210 -16.32 2.10 -1.12
CA ASP A 210 -15.18 3.01 -0.97
C ASP A 210 -13.87 2.35 -1.45
N ILE A 211 -13.67 1.07 -1.17
CA ILE A 211 -12.52 0.31 -1.66
C ILE A 211 -12.58 0.16 -3.19
N ASN A 212 -13.73 -0.15 -3.78
CA ASN A 212 -13.88 -0.22 -5.23
C ASN A 212 -13.57 1.13 -5.88
N LYS A 213 -14.08 2.21 -5.33
CA LYS A 213 -13.76 3.57 -5.76
C LYS A 213 -12.26 3.88 -5.64
N SER A 214 -11.59 3.36 -4.62
CA SER A 214 -10.14 3.52 -4.49
C SER A 214 -9.39 2.91 -5.67
N PHE A 215 -9.78 1.72 -6.10
CA PHE A 215 -9.20 1.11 -7.30
C PHE A 215 -9.46 1.93 -8.56
N ASP A 216 -10.67 2.46 -8.72
CA ASP A 216 -11.01 3.27 -9.89
C ASP A 216 -10.10 4.51 -9.95
N ILE A 217 -9.98 5.26 -8.86
CA ILE A 217 -9.11 6.45 -8.79
C ILE A 217 -7.63 6.08 -8.96
N PHE A 218 -7.22 4.92 -8.47
CA PHE A 218 -5.82 4.49 -8.57
C PHE A 218 -5.38 4.23 -10.01
N PHE A 219 -6.28 3.71 -10.85
CA PHE A 219 -5.99 3.38 -12.25
C PHE A 219 -6.35 4.47 -13.26
N GLU A 220 -6.97 5.56 -12.83
CA GLU A 220 -7.15 6.78 -13.64
C GLU A 220 -5.81 7.54 -13.83
#